data_68b5d7ad7ab8fecf0bc7abb94a314b07
#
_entry.id   68b5d7ad7ab8fecf0bc7abb94a314b07
#
_cell.length_a   1.000
_cell.length_b   1.000
_cell.length_c   1.000
_cell.angle_alpha   90.00
_cell.angle_beta   90.00
_cell.angle_gamma   90.00
#
_symmetry.space_group_name_H-M   'P 1'
#
loop_
_entity.id
_entity.type
_entity.pdbx_description
1 polymer ?
#
loop_
_entity_poly.entity_id
_entity_poly.type
_entity_poly.pdbx_seq_one_letter_code
_entity_poly.pdbx_strand_id
1 'polypeptide(L)'
;TQGSPEVRNKIRRMQMQKSWESSRQRDALENVADATAVITNPTHFAVALKYTAGQAGAPEVLAMGRGPLAQQIIERANAAHVTTLRIPMLARALYYTSEIGGEIAEGLYNAVAVVLAYVFRVDKGETLDMPELTLPPELRFDENGNLETGEG
;
A
#
# COMPACT_ATOMS: atom_id res chain seq x y z
N THR A 1 -15.76 -12.10 -28.87
CA THR A 1 -15.23 -13.43 -29.03
C THR A 1 -13.78 -13.48 -28.71
N GLN A 2 -13.35 -14.63 -28.33
CA GLN A 2 -12.01 -14.79 -27.87
C GLN A 2 -10.94 -14.64 -28.90
N GLY A 3 -11.26 -14.52 -30.12
CA GLY A 3 -10.28 -14.47 -31.18
C GLY A 3 -9.95 -13.07 -31.67
N SER A 4 -10.54 -12.06 -31.10
CA SER A 4 -10.31 -10.70 -31.59
C SER A 4 -8.86 -10.28 -31.36
N PRO A 5 -8.15 -9.77 -32.39
CA PRO A 5 -6.80 -9.27 -32.20
C PRO A 5 -6.69 -8.16 -31.14
N GLU A 6 -7.73 -7.33 -31.02
CA GLU A 6 -7.74 -6.26 -30.04
C GLU A 6 -7.77 -6.81 -28.61
N VAL A 7 -8.57 -7.83 -28.37
CA VAL A 7 -8.66 -8.44 -27.04
C VAL A 7 -7.34 -9.14 -26.71
N ARG A 8 -6.74 -9.84 -27.67
CA ARG A 8 -5.46 -10.50 -27.44
C ARG A 8 -4.34 -9.51 -27.14
N ASN A 9 -4.32 -8.39 -27.85
CA ASN A 9 -3.32 -7.35 -27.61
C ASN A 9 -3.50 -6.71 -26.23
N LYS A 10 -4.75 -6.50 -25.80
CA LYS A 10 -5.03 -5.94 -24.50
C LYS A 10 -4.58 -6.91 -23.40
N ILE A 11 -4.88 -8.19 -23.52
CA ILE A 11 -4.45 -9.20 -22.55
C ILE A 11 -2.93 -9.25 -22.48
N ARG A 12 -2.24 -9.22 -23.63
CA ARG A 12 -0.79 -9.26 -23.67
C ARG A 12 -0.17 -8.05 -22.97
N ARG A 13 -0.72 -6.86 -23.18
CA ARG A 13 -0.25 -5.66 -22.50
C ARG A 13 -0.46 -5.74 -20.99
N MET A 14 -1.60 -6.26 -20.56
CA MET A 14 -1.89 -6.42 -19.14
C MET A 14 -0.92 -7.41 -18.50
N GLN A 15 -0.60 -8.50 -19.18
CA GLN A 15 0.35 -9.49 -18.68
C GLN A 15 1.76 -8.92 -18.58
N MET A 16 2.19 -8.14 -19.57
CA MET A 16 3.49 -7.47 -19.52
C MET A 16 3.55 -6.48 -18.38
N GLN A 17 2.50 -5.71 -18.18
CA GLN A 17 2.44 -4.75 -17.10
C GLN A 17 2.54 -5.43 -15.73
N LYS A 18 1.85 -6.54 -15.54
CA LYS A 18 1.94 -7.30 -14.30
C LYS A 18 3.35 -7.85 -14.07
N SER A 19 4.01 -8.30 -15.12
CA SER A 19 5.38 -8.79 -15.00
C SER A 19 6.34 -7.69 -14.57
N TRP A 20 6.20 -6.50 -15.14
CA TRP A 20 7.01 -5.35 -14.76
C TRP A 20 6.75 -4.95 -13.31
N GLU A 21 5.49 -4.92 -12.89
CA GLU A 21 5.13 -4.59 -11.51
C GLU A 21 5.74 -5.58 -10.52
N SER A 22 5.71 -6.87 -10.85
CA SER A 22 6.30 -7.89 -9.98
C SER A 22 7.80 -7.72 -9.82
N SER A 23 8.51 -7.39 -10.90
CA SER A 23 9.94 -7.11 -10.84
C SER A 23 10.23 -5.88 -9.99
N ARG A 24 9.48 -4.81 -10.21
CA ARG A 24 9.66 -3.58 -9.43
C ARG A 24 9.39 -3.83 -7.95
N GLN A 25 8.37 -4.62 -7.65
CA GLN A 25 8.02 -4.95 -6.26
C GLN A 25 9.13 -5.72 -5.58
N ARG A 26 9.75 -6.68 -6.29
CA ARG A 26 10.86 -7.43 -5.72
C ARG A 26 12.10 -6.56 -5.51
N ASP A 27 12.42 -5.71 -6.50
CA ASP A 27 13.57 -4.81 -6.38
C ASP A 27 13.39 -3.79 -5.27
N ALA A 28 12.16 -3.38 -5.01
CA ALA A 28 11.85 -2.39 -4.00
C ALA A 28 11.98 -2.92 -2.57
N LEU A 29 12.11 -4.23 -2.37
CA LEU A 29 12.25 -4.79 -1.03
C LEU A 29 13.44 -4.20 -0.27
N GLU A 30 14.50 -3.82 -0.96
CA GLU A 30 15.66 -3.23 -0.31
C GLU A 30 15.35 -1.86 0.30
N ASN A 31 14.33 -1.19 -0.18
CA ASN A 31 13.98 0.14 0.29
C ASN A 31 13.07 0.12 1.53
N VAL A 32 12.56 -1.05 1.91
CA VAL A 32 11.62 -1.15 3.03
C VAL A 32 12.25 -0.65 4.34
N ALA A 33 13.55 -0.86 4.51
CA ALA A 33 14.25 -0.40 5.72
C ALA A 33 14.18 1.12 5.90
N ASP A 34 13.96 1.86 4.81
CA ASP A 34 13.87 3.32 4.87
C ASP A 34 12.45 3.83 5.03
N ALA A 35 11.48 2.94 5.15
CA ALA A 35 10.09 3.32 5.27
C ALA A 35 9.78 3.96 6.62
N THR A 36 8.79 4.85 6.64
CA THR A 36 8.26 5.41 7.87
C THR A 36 7.34 4.42 8.55
N ALA A 37 6.55 3.70 7.78
CA ALA A 37 5.61 2.69 8.29
C ALA A 37 5.23 1.73 7.18
N VAL A 38 4.79 0.54 7.56
CA VAL A 38 4.23 -0.45 6.64
C VAL A 38 2.80 -0.73 7.05
N ILE A 39 1.88 -0.53 6.13
CA ILE A 39 0.45 -0.77 6.34
C ILE A 39 0.11 -2.15 5.79
N THR A 40 -0.54 -2.98 6.59
CA THR A 40 -0.74 -4.38 6.21
C THR A 40 -2.19 -4.82 6.27
N ASN A 41 -2.49 -5.77 5.38
CA ASN A 41 -3.60 -6.68 5.53
C ASN A 41 -2.91 -8.05 5.58
N PRO A 42 -2.55 -8.55 6.76
CA PRO A 42 -1.66 -9.70 6.88
C PRO A 42 -2.13 -10.89 6.06
N THR A 43 -1.15 -11.55 5.43
CA THR A 43 -1.28 -12.63 4.47
C THR A 43 -1.77 -12.19 3.09
N HIS A 44 -2.29 -10.99 2.94
CA HIS A 44 -2.78 -10.52 1.64
C HIS A 44 -1.96 -9.37 1.07
N PHE A 45 -1.79 -8.27 1.81
CA PHE A 45 -1.15 -7.06 1.29
C PHE A 45 -0.23 -6.40 2.29
N ALA A 46 0.82 -5.76 1.78
CA ALA A 46 1.67 -4.85 2.56
C ALA A 46 2.12 -3.69 1.67
N VAL A 47 2.09 -2.48 2.21
CA VAL A 47 2.51 -1.27 1.51
C VAL A 47 3.43 -0.48 2.42
N ALA A 48 4.65 -0.22 1.97
CA ALA A 48 5.64 0.55 2.71
C ALA A 48 5.59 2.01 2.28
N LEU A 49 5.40 2.89 3.24
CA LEU A 49 5.25 4.33 3.00
C LEU A 49 6.42 5.09 3.58
N LYS A 50 6.83 6.13 2.89
CA LYS A 50 7.85 7.05 3.40
C LYS A 50 7.33 8.47 3.38
N TYR A 51 7.48 9.15 4.50
CA TYR A 51 7.14 10.56 4.61
C TYR A 51 8.15 11.25 5.51
N THR A 52 8.70 12.36 5.04
CA THR A 52 9.62 13.15 5.85
C THR A 52 8.88 14.37 6.36
N ALA A 53 8.78 14.48 7.68
CA ALA A 53 8.10 15.61 8.31
C ALA A 53 8.71 16.93 7.85
N GLY A 54 7.85 17.88 7.52
CA GLY A 54 8.29 19.20 7.04
C GLY A 54 8.55 19.29 5.55
N GLN A 55 8.52 18.18 4.82
CA GLN A 55 8.65 18.24 3.37
C GLN A 55 7.29 18.52 2.74
N ALA A 56 7.31 19.25 1.64
CA ALA A 56 6.12 19.42 0.83
C ALA A 56 5.83 18.13 0.06
N GLY A 57 4.57 17.86 -0.18
CA GLY A 57 4.15 16.72 -0.98
C GLY A 57 3.56 15.60 -0.14
N ALA A 58 3.05 14.60 -0.82
CA ALA A 58 2.38 13.45 -0.22
C ALA A 58 3.39 12.37 0.14
N PRO A 59 3.02 11.45 1.02
CA PRO A 59 3.84 10.27 1.27
C PRO A 59 4.08 9.47 -0.01
N GLU A 60 5.26 8.87 -0.08
CA GLU A 60 5.68 8.07 -1.22
C GLU A 60 5.55 6.60 -0.92
N VAL A 61 5.21 5.79 -1.92
CA VAL A 61 5.16 4.34 -1.79
C VAL A 61 6.52 3.78 -2.16
N LEU A 62 7.25 3.22 -1.19
CA LEU A 62 8.56 2.63 -1.44
C LEU A 62 8.47 1.21 -1.94
N ALA A 63 7.51 0.45 -1.46
CA ALA A 63 7.33 -0.95 -1.82
C ALA A 63 5.88 -1.34 -1.58
N MET A 64 5.40 -2.29 -2.32
CA MET A 64 4.08 -2.86 -2.10
C MET A 64 4.05 -4.25 -2.69
N GLY A 65 3.22 -5.11 -2.14
CA GLY A 65 3.11 -6.48 -2.63
C GLY A 65 1.92 -7.20 -2.03
N ARG A 66 1.65 -8.37 -2.60
CA ARG A 66 0.60 -9.25 -2.10
C ARG A 66 1.16 -10.66 -1.94
N GLY A 67 0.51 -11.47 -1.11
CA GLY A 67 0.90 -12.85 -0.86
C GLY A 67 2.32 -12.96 -0.33
N PRO A 68 3.16 -13.81 -0.92
CA PRO A 68 4.53 -14.01 -0.45
C PRO A 68 5.36 -12.72 -0.42
N LEU A 69 5.12 -11.82 -1.36
CA LEU A 69 5.84 -10.56 -1.39
C LEU A 69 5.44 -9.66 -0.22
N ALA A 70 4.15 -9.66 0.15
CA ALA A 70 3.71 -8.93 1.34
C ALA A 70 4.42 -9.47 2.59
N GLN A 71 4.57 -10.77 2.71
CA GLN A 71 5.30 -11.37 3.83
C GLN A 71 6.75 -10.91 3.87
N GLN A 72 7.40 -10.85 2.72
CA GLN A 72 8.79 -10.39 2.64
C GLN A 72 8.91 -8.92 3.06
N ILE A 73 7.95 -8.09 2.67
CA ILE A 73 7.94 -6.68 3.09
C ILE A 73 7.82 -6.59 4.61
N ILE A 74 6.91 -7.36 5.20
CA ILE A 74 6.71 -7.37 6.65
C ILE A 74 7.99 -7.85 7.36
N GLU A 75 8.62 -8.90 6.87
CA GLU A 75 9.86 -9.40 7.46
C GLU A 75 10.99 -8.37 7.39
N ARG A 76 11.13 -7.69 6.26
CA ARG A 76 12.13 -6.63 6.11
C ARG A 76 11.86 -5.46 7.05
N ALA A 77 10.59 -5.08 7.19
CA ALA A 77 10.19 -4.01 8.10
C ALA A 77 10.52 -4.38 9.55
N ASN A 78 10.19 -5.59 9.95
CA ASN A 78 10.47 -6.05 11.32
C ASN A 78 11.97 -6.10 11.60
N ALA A 79 12.76 -6.58 10.63
CA ALA A 79 14.22 -6.65 10.80
C ALA A 79 14.84 -5.24 10.92
N ALA A 80 14.25 -4.24 10.30
CA ALA A 80 14.73 -2.86 10.33
C ALA A 80 14.06 -2.01 11.41
N HIS A 81 13.20 -2.60 12.23
CA HIS A 81 12.45 -1.90 13.28
C HIS A 81 11.52 -0.80 12.73
N VAL A 82 11.00 -1.01 11.54
CA VAL A 82 10.00 -0.14 10.95
C VAL A 82 8.63 -0.52 11.52
N THR A 83 7.86 0.46 11.94
CA THR A 83 6.54 0.22 12.52
C THR A 83 5.59 -0.38 11.48
N THR A 84 4.97 -1.50 11.82
CA THR A 84 3.96 -2.13 10.96
C THR A 84 2.59 -2.00 11.62
N LEU A 85 1.59 -1.66 10.82
CA LEU A 85 0.23 -1.45 11.31
C LEU A 85 -0.75 -2.26 10.50
N ARG A 86 -1.58 -3.00 11.20
CA ARG A 86 -2.60 -3.81 10.54
C ARG A 86 -3.85 -2.97 10.33
N ILE A 87 -4.04 -2.47 9.12
CA ILE A 87 -5.20 -1.67 8.74
C ILE A 87 -5.66 -2.20 7.38
N PRO A 88 -6.41 -3.31 7.36
CA PRO A 88 -6.73 -4.00 6.09
C PRO A 88 -7.38 -3.11 5.03
N MET A 89 -8.32 -2.27 5.44
CA MET A 89 -9.03 -1.41 4.50
C MET A 89 -8.06 -0.41 3.84
N LEU A 90 -7.16 0.17 4.61
CA LEU A 90 -6.19 1.12 4.08
C LEU A 90 -5.12 0.41 3.23
N ALA A 91 -4.67 -0.76 3.66
CA ALA A 91 -3.69 -1.53 2.89
C ALA A 91 -4.23 -1.87 1.50
N ARG A 92 -5.49 -2.30 1.41
CA ARG A 92 -6.12 -2.59 0.12
C ARG A 92 -6.24 -1.33 -0.74
N ALA A 93 -6.70 -0.24 -0.16
CA ALA A 93 -6.84 1.02 -0.91
C ALA A 93 -5.49 1.50 -1.45
N LEU A 94 -4.46 1.46 -0.63
CA LEU A 94 -3.11 1.84 -1.07
C LEU A 94 -2.60 0.91 -2.16
N TYR A 95 -2.79 -0.39 -1.99
CA TYR A 95 -2.29 -1.35 -2.96
C TYR A 95 -2.91 -1.16 -4.34
N TYR A 96 -4.24 -0.96 -4.38
CA TYR A 96 -4.95 -0.87 -5.66
C TYR A 96 -4.88 0.51 -6.33
N THR A 97 -4.42 1.53 -5.63
CA THR A 97 -4.36 2.89 -6.19
C THR A 97 -2.94 3.45 -6.30
N SER A 98 -1.93 2.70 -5.87
CA SER A 98 -0.57 3.23 -5.83
C SER A 98 0.35 2.54 -6.83
N GLU A 99 1.48 3.21 -7.10
CA GLU A 99 2.60 2.64 -7.84
C GLU A 99 3.85 2.85 -7.01
N ILE A 100 4.80 1.92 -7.12
CA ILE A 100 6.08 2.04 -6.43
C ILE A 100 6.82 3.28 -6.95
N GLY A 101 7.30 4.08 -6.02
CA GLY A 101 7.98 5.34 -6.34
C GLY A 101 7.04 6.51 -6.52
N GLY A 102 5.73 6.28 -6.52
CA GLY A 102 4.74 7.33 -6.69
C GLY A 102 4.17 7.81 -5.37
N GLU A 103 3.40 8.87 -5.46
CA GLU A 103 2.68 9.39 -4.30
C GLU A 103 1.34 8.71 -4.16
N ILE A 104 0.80 8.71 -2.95
CA ILE A 104 -0.52 8.11 -2.70
C ILE A 104 -1.63 8.92 -3.34
N ALA A 105 -2.78 8.29 -3.57
CA ALA A 105 -3.95 8.98 -4.13
C ALA A 105 -4.47 10.06 -3.19
N GLU A 106 -4.96 11.17 -3.75
CA GLU A 106 -5.48 12.29 -2.97
C GLU A 106 -6.54 11.88 -1.98
N GLY A 107 -7.44 11.00 -2.36
CA GLY A 107 -8.51 10.54 -1.47
C GLY A 107 -8.02 9.78 -0.25
N LEU A 108 -6.75 9.39 -0.22
CA LEU A 108 -6.14 8.72 0.92
C LEU A 108 -5.29 9.64 1.80
N TYR A 109 -5.13 10.90 1.41
CA TYR A 109 -4.26 11.83 2.16
C TYR A 109 -4.65 11.95 3.63
N ASN A 110 -5.94 12.12 3.90
CA ASN A 110 -6.41 12.27 5.26
C ASN A 110 -6.16 11.02 6.11
N ALA A 111 -6.53 9.87 5.60
CA ALA A 111 -6.36 8.61 6.33
C ALA A 111 -4.87 8.33 6.60
N VAL A 112 -4.03 8.53 5.59
CA VAL A 112 -2.60 8.31 5.74
C VAL A 112 -1.97 9.33 6.69
N ALA A 113 -2.40 10.59 6.62
CA ALA A 113 -1.88 11.61 7.54
C ALA A 113 -2.20 11.27 9.00
N VAL A 114 -3.41 10.78 9.27
CA VAL A 114 -3.79 10.36 10.62
C VAL A 114 -2.93 9.18 11.09
N VAL A 115 -2.69 8.21 10.21
CA VAL A 115 -1.86 7.04 10.53
C VAL A 115 -0.41 7.45 10.79
N LEU A 116 0.15 8.31 9.95
CA LEU A 116 1.54 8.73 10.11
C LEU A 116 1.73 9.58 11.38
N ALA A 117 0.77 10.42 11.70
CA ALA A 117 0.81 11.17 12.96
C ALA A 117 0.85 10.21 14.16
N TYR A 118 0.05 9.16 14.11
CA TYR A 118 0.05 8.12 15.13
C TYR A 118 1.43 7.44 15.20
N VAL A 119 2.00 7.06 14.06
CA VAL A 119 3.30 6.40 14.01
C VAL A 119 4.40 7.28 14.61
N PHE A 120 4.43 8.56 14.26
CA PHE A 120 5.45 9.47 14.80
C PHE A 120 5.35 9.58 16.33
N ARG A 121 4.15 9.57 16.86
CA ARG A 121 3.96 9.65 18.33
C ARG A 121 4.35 8.34 19.00
N VAL A 122 3.98 7.21 18.43
CA VAL A 122 4.37 5.90 18.95
C VAL A 122 5.90 5.75 18.91
N ASP A 123 6.53 6.18 17.84
CA ASP A 123 7.98 6.10 17.71
C ASP A 123 8.71 6.98 18.73
N LYS A 124 8.03 7.99 19.28
CA LYS A 124 8.57 8.80 20.35
C LYS A 124 8.33 8.21 21.73
N GLY A 125 7.73 7.03 21.80
CA GLY A 125 7.48 6.34 23.06
C GLY A 125 6.12 6.60 23.69
N GLU A 126 5.21 7.28 22.98
CA GLU A 126 3.87 7.51 23.52
C GLU A 126 3.00 6.27 23.36
N THR A 127 2.10 6.07 24.28
CA THR A 127 1.12 4.97 24.21
C THR A 127 -0.23 5.56 23.81
N LEU A 128 -0.70 5.19 22.65
CA LEU A 128 -1.95 5.71 22.09
C LEU A 128 -2.76 4.60 21.48
N ASP A 129 -4.07 4.79 21.43
CA ASP A 129 -4.93 3.87 20.70
C ASP A 129 -4.82 4.16 19.21
N MET A 130 -4.93 3.12 18.39
CA MET A 130 -4.96 3.25 16.94
C MET A 130 -6.18 4.10 16.56
N PRO A 131 -5.99 5.15 15.76
CA PRO A 131 -7.12 6.00 15.36
C PRO A 131 -8.09 5.26 14.45
N GLU A 132 -9.35 5.67 14.50
CA GLU A 132 -10.34 5.16 13.57
C GLU A 132 -10.20 5.91 12.26
N LEU A 133 -10.30 5.19 11.16
CA LEU A 133 -10.15 5.76 9.83
C LEU A 133 -11.43 5.63 9.03
N THR A 134 -11.70 6.63 8.22
CA THR A 134 -12.81 6.59 7.27
C THR A 134 -12.24 6.80 5.88
N LEU A 135 -12.60 5.92 4.97
CA LEU A 135 -12.21 6.05 3.56
C LEU A 135 -13.43 6.41 2.72
N PRO A 136 -13.23 7.23 1.66
CA PRO A 136 -14.30 7.50 0.72
C PRO A 136 -14.83 6.19 0.11
N PRO A 137 -16.11 6.10 -0.22
CA PRO A 137 -16.67 4.86 -0.80
C PRO A 137 -15.93 4.39 -2.05
N GLU A 138 -15.43 5.31 -2.87
CA GLU A 138 -14.73 4.97 -4.09
C GLU A 138 -13.32 4.42 -3.84
N LEU A 139 -12.88 4.39 -2.60
CA LEU A 139 -11.58 3.84 -2.22
C LEU A 139 -11.68 2.65 -1.27
N ARG A 140 -12.87 2.09 -1.12
CA ARG A 140 -13.08 0.90 -0.30
C ARG A 140 -13.07 -0.33 -1.18
N PHE A 141 -11.92 -0.98 -1.26
CA PHE A 141 -11.74 -2.16 -2.09
C PHE A 141 -11.82 -3.44 -1.28
N ASP A 142 -12.28 -4.51 -1.92
CA ASP A 142 -12.17 -5.85 -1.35
C ASP A 142 -10.79 -6.43 -1.72
N GLU A 143 -10.56 -7.69 -1.36
CA GLU A 143 -9.27 -8.32 -1.62
C GLU A 143 -8.98 -8.56 -3.09
N ASN A 144 -9.99 -8.53 -3.93
CA ASN A 144 -9.85 -8.75 -5.35
C ASN A 144 -9.75 -7.45 -6.15
N GLY A 145 -9.77 -6.32 -5.47
CA GLY A 145 -9.67 -5.02 -6.14
C GLY A 145 -10.99 -4.48 -6.62
N ASN A 146 -12.10 -5.09 -6.22
CA ASN A 146 -13.42 -4.59 -6.57
C ASN A 146 -13.88 -3.64 -5.47
N LEU A 147 -14.62 -2.60 -5.85
CA LEU A 147 -15.18 -1.70 -4.85
C LEU A 147 -16.25 -2.42 -4.04
N GLU A 148 -16.23 -2.19 -2.73
CA GLU A 148 -17.24 -2.72 -1.88
C GLU A 148 -18.56 -2.04 -2.21
N THR A 149 -19.63 -2.83 -2.31
CA THR A 149 -20.91 -2.26 -2.61
C THR A 149 -21.43 -1.70 -1.33
N GLY A 150 -21.58 -0.63 -1.07
CA GLY A 150 -22.00 -0.05 0.17
C GLY A 150 -23.36 -0.43 0.65
N GLU A 151 -23.78 -1.65 0.35
CA GLU A 151 -24.98 -2.07 0.71
C GLU A 151 -25.00 -2.60 2.00
N GLY A 152 -24.79 -2.18 2.63
CA GLY A 152 -24.88 -2.66 3.92
C GLY A 152 -24.95 -2.33 4.65
#